data_23af9bc05678a508e84d085601b8d6f9
#
_entry.id   23af9bc05678a508e84d085601b8d6f9
#
_cell.length_a   1.000
_cell.length_b   1.000
_cell.length_c   1.000
_cell.angle_alpha   90.00
_cell.angle_beta   90.00
_cell.angle_gamma   90.00
#
_symmetry.space_group_name_H-M   'P 1'
#
loop_
_entity.id
_entity.type
_entity.pdbx_description
1 polymer ?
#
loop_
_entity_poly.entity_id
_entity_poly.type
_entity_poly.pdbx_seq_one_letter_code
_entity_poly.pdbx_strand_id
1 'polypeptide(L)'
;FPYLLISQISIDPNPFEVNQSVTITVDINSNDTNCNSINNPGSVYMHAGIGDESSPWGYSVVGNWGQDDGVGQMSDNGDGTWSITLIPEDYFGLNSSQASSATSMGMVFRNEDGTQELKDQGCSDFFINVGSFQVDMINPDNSGIILVDYNGSTQILAQNTNGNANYSLYANGELVDSQNNISFYNGFQFDNL
;
A
#
# COMPACT_ATOMS: atom_id res chain seq x y z
N PHE A 1 -0.87 20.37 20.72
CA PHE A 1 -0.39 20.40 19.32
C PHE A 1 -0.70 19.05 18.72
N PRO A 2 -1.39 18.94 17.57
CA PRO A 2 -1.51 17.68 16.87
C PRO A 2 -0.11 17.31 16.38
N TYR A 3 0.39 16.17 16.78
CA TYR A 3 1.54 15.56 16.13
C TYR A 3 1.11 15.18 14.72
N LEU A 4 1.66 15.83 13.71
CA LEU A 4 1.59 15.35 12.34
C LEU A 4 2.45 14.07 12.34
N LEU A 5 1.83 12.90 12.28
CA LEU A 5 2.53 11.66 11.96
C LEU A 5 3.00 11.81 10.50
N ILE A 6 4.25 12.21 10.32
CA ILE A 6 4.89 12.17 9.01
C ILE A 6 5.19 10.68 8.78
N SER A 7 4.55 10.09 7.81
CA SER A 7 4.87 8.72 7.38
C SER A 7 6.32 8.72 6.87
N GLN A 8 7.13 7.74 7.29
CA GLN A 8 8.51 7.59 6.81
C GLN A 8 8.59 7.40 5.30
N ILE A 9 7.53 6.85 4.69
CA ILE A 9 7.41 6.70 3.24
C ILE A 9 6.13 7.37 2.75
N SER A 10 6.17 7.89 1.53
CA SER A 10 5.00 8.32 0.78
C SER A 10 5.00 7.69 -0.62
N ILE A 11 3.81 7.40 -1.10
CA ILE A 11 3.56 6.71 -2.36
C ILE A 11 2.60 7.56 -3.18
N ASP A 12 2.96 7.88 -4.41
CA ASP A 12 2.13 8.69 -5.31
C ASP A 12 2.15 8.12 -6.74
N PRO A 13 0.99 7.76 -7.31
CA PRO A 13 -0.32 7.70 -6.69
C PRO A 13 -0.44 6.55 -5.67
N ASN A 14 -1.42 6.64 -4.77
CA ASN A 14 -1.78 5.58 -3.85
C ASN A 14 -3.33 5.51 -3.75
N PRO A 15 -3.98 4.39 -4.15
CA PRO A 15 -3.38 3.15 -4.67
C PRO A 15 -2.81 3.27 -6.08
N PHE A 16 -2.03 2.28 -6.51
CA PHE A 16 -1.43 2.20 -7.84
C PHE A 16 -1.46 0.77 -8.38
N GLU A 17 -1.52 0.65 -9.71
CA GLU A 17 -1.46 -0.63 -10.41
C GLU A 17 -0.01 -1.00 -10.78
N VAL A 18 0.26 -2.30 -10.99
CA VAL A 18 1.60 -2.78 -11.35
C VAL A 18 2.15 -2.17 -12.65
N ASN A 19 1.26 -1.80 -13.58
CA ASN A 19 1.58 -1.19 -14.86
C ASN A 19 1.52 0.35 -14.85
N GLN A 20 1.33 0.94 -13.67
CA GLN A 20 1.25 2.38 -13.48
C GLN A 20 2.57 2.94 -12.94
N SER A 21 2.96 4.12 -13.40
CA SER A 21 4.10 4.83 -12.83
C SER A 21 3.77 5.27 -11.40
N VAL A 22 4.65 4.95 -10.48
CA VAL A 22 4.54 5.30 -9.05
C VAL A 22 5.85 5.94 -8.59
N THR A 23 5.74 6.98 -7.76
CA THR A 23 6.86 7.60 -7.06
C THR A 23 6.84 7.18 -5.60
N ILE A 24 7.92 6.61 -5.14
CA ILE A 24 8.16 6.23 -3.74
C ILE A 24 9.16 7.22 -3.16
N THR A 25 8.78 7.88 -2.08
CA THR A 25 9.63 8.84 -1.37
C THR A 25 9.83 8.36 0.06
N VAL A 26 11.09 8.38 0.52
CA VAL A 26 11.47 8.08 1.90
C VAL A 26 12.04 9.31 2.58
N ASP A 27 11.65 9.57 3.82
CA ASP A 27 12.24 10.58 4.70
C ASP A 27 13.24 9.91 5.64
N ILE A 28 14.54 10.13 5.40
CA ILE A 28 15.61 9.53 6.23
C ILE A 28 15.80 10.24 7.57
N ASN A 29 15.17 11.41 7.78
CA ASN A 29 15.19 12.12 9.06
C ASN A 29 14.08 11.66 10.00
N SER A 30 13.09 10.92 9.51
CA SER A 30 12.05 10.36 10.35
C SER A 30 12.62 9.16 11.12
N ASN A 31 13.10 9.42 12.34
CA ASN A 31 13.72 8.40 13.16
C ASN A 31 12.68 7.62 13.97
N ASP A 32 12.46 6.36 13.63
CA ASP A 32 12.11 5.38 14.66
C ASP A 32 13.41 4.98 15.36
N THR A 33 13.58 5.44 16.61
CA THR A 33 14.81 5.26 17.40
C THR A 33 15.10 3.80 17.76
N ASN A 34 14.22 2.87 17.42
CA ASN A 34 14.37 1.45 17.73
C ASN A 34 14.95 0.62 16.59
N CYS A 35 15.06 1.20 15.39
CA CYS A 35 15.63 0.55 14.22
C CYS A 35 16.80 1.37 13.69
N ASN A 36 17.63 0.75 12.89
CA ASN A 36 18.74 1.41 12.23
C ASN A 36 18.25 2.63 11.43
N SER A 37 19.09 3.64 11.32
CA SER A 37 18.82 4.87 10.58
C SER A 37 19.91 5.10 9.53
N ILE A 38 19.56 5.80 8.47
CA ILE A 38 20.52 6.26 7.46
C ILE A 38 20.94 7.68 7.82
N ASN A 39 22.23 7.88 8.08
CA ASN A 39 22.78 9.16 8.48
C ASN A 39 23.83 9.64 7.48
N ASN A 40 23.66 10.83 6.93
CA ASN A 40 24.56 11.47 5.96
C ASN A 40 25.02 10.53 4.83
N PRO A 41 24.10 9.86 4.10
CA PRO A 41 24.46 8.94 3.03
C PRO A 41 25.04 9.71 1.84
N GLY A 42 25.98 9.09 1.11
CA GLY A 42 26.39 9.54 -0.21
C GLY A 42 25.31 9.22 -1.26
N SER A 43 24.63 8.11 -1.09
CA SER A 43 23.49 7.66 -1.91
C SER A 43 22.55 6.82 -1.07
N VAL A 44 21.25 6.85 -1.43
CA VAL A 44 20.22 5.99 -0.84
C VAL A 44 19.71 5.03 -1.92
N TYR A 45 19.50 3.79 -1.53
CA TYR A 45 19.04 2.70 -2.38
C TYR A 45 17.79 2.06 -1.80
N MET A 46 16.84 1.77 -2.65
CA MET A 46 15.70 0.92 -2.34
C MET A 46 16.03 -0.53 -2.71
N HIS A 47 16.06 -1.43 -1.72
CA HIS A 47 16.05 -2.87 -1.92
C HIS A 47 14.62 -3.33 -1.77
N ALA A 48 14.00 -3.82 -2.83
CA ALA A 48 12.57 -4.08 -2.87
C ALA A 48 12.23 -5.40 -3.53
N GLY A 49 11.13 -5.99 -3.08
CA GLY A 49 10.52 -7.16 -3.68
C GLY A 49 9.03 -6.94 -3.93
N ILE A 50 8.47 -7.74 -4.82
CA ILE A 50 7.05 -7.76 -5.13
C ILE A 50 6.52 -9.19 -5.09
N GLY A 51 5.27 -9.35 -4.68
CA GLY A 51 4.61 -10.65 -4.56
C GLY A 51 3.13 -10.51 -4.24
N ASP A 52 2.60 -11.51 -3.58
CA ASP A 52 1.24 -11.50 -3.04
C ASP A 52 1.25 -11.29 -1.53
N GLU A 53 0.06 -11.20 -0.93
CA GLU A 53 -0.12 -10.99 0.51
C GLU A 53 0.56 -12.07 1.36
N SER A 54 0.63 -13.31 0.86
CA SER A 54 1.25 -14.44 1.58
C SER A 54 2.78 -14.44 1.47
N SER A 55 3.31 -13.83 0.42
CA SER A 55 4.75 -13.74 0.12
C SER A 55 5.07 -12.43 -0.60
N PRO A 56 5.19 -11.32 0.13
CA PRO A 56 5.39 -9.99 -0.48
C PRO A 56 6.67 -9.83 -1.31
N TRP A 57 7.65 -10.72 -1.10
CA TRP A 57 8.93 -10.78 -1.83
C TRP A 57 8.99 -11.92 -2.84
N GLY A 58 7.88 -12.65 -3.06
CA GLY A 58 7.88 -13.98 -3.66
C GLY A 58 8.04 -14.02 -5.18
N TYR A 59 7.76 -12.96 -5.91
CA TYR A 59 7.79 -12.97 -7.39
C TYR A 59 9.11 -12.48 -7.95
N SER A 60 9.63 -11.39 -7.44
CA SER A 60 10.89 -10.80 -7.89
C SER A 60 11.47 -9.88 -6.82
N VAL A 61 12.79 -9.76 -6.80
CA VAL A 61 13.54 -8.86 -5.91
C VAL A 61 14.53 -8.06 -6.74
N VAL A 62 14.58 -6.76 -6.51
CA VAL A 62 15.52 -5.83 -7.14
C VAL A 62 16.33 -5.10 -6.07
N GLY A 63 17.63 -4.99 -6.31
CA GLY A 63 18.61 -4.37 -5.44
C GLY A 63 19.71 -5.34 -5.05
N ASN A 64 20.95 -4.87 -5.13
CA ASN A 64 22.15 -5.64 -4.75
C ASN A 64 22.66 -5.11 -3.41
N TRP A 65 22.45 -5.84 -2.34
CA TRP A 65 22.82 -5.37 -1.01
C TRP A 65 24.31 -5.01 -0.90
N GLY A 66 24.61 -3.82 -0.40
CA GLY A 66 25.97 -3.34 -0.20
C GLY A 66 26.72 -2.98 -1.49
N GLN A 67 26.03 -2.86 -2.61
CA GLN A 67 26.63 -2.46 -3.88
C GLN A 67 26.17 -1.05 -4.27
N ASP A 68 27.14 -0.18 -4.61
CA ASP A 68 26.88 1.17 -5.17
C ASP A 68 26.87 1.08 -6.71
N ASP A 69 25.88 0.37 -7.26
CA ASP A 69 25.80 -0.03 -8.67
C ASP A 69 24.66 0.62 -9.46
N GLY A 70 23.92 1.51 -8.82
CA GLY A 70 22.79 2.21 -9.41
C GLY A 70 21.48 1.41 -9.40
N VAL A 71 21.48 0.12 -9.04
CA VAL A 71 20.27 -0.70 -9.00
C VAL A 71 19.43 -0.35 -7.76
N GLY A 72 18.28 0.29 -7.97
CA GLY A 72 17.43 0.80 -6.89
C GLY A 72 17.91 2.14 -6.31
N GLN A 73 18.86 2.82 -6.95
CA GLN A 73 19.33 4.13 -6.50
C GLN A 73 18.23 5.18 -6.56
N MET A 74 18.09 5.92 -5.49
CA MET A 74 17.11 7.00 -5.35
C MET A 74 17.74 8.36 -5.64
N SER A 75 16.93 9.34 -5.98
CA SER A 75 17.31 10.73 -6.18
C SER A 75 17.18 11.51 -4.89
N ASP A 76 18.20 12.27 -4.52
CA ASP A 76 18.16 13.21 -3.39
C ASP A 76 17.27 14.41 -3.74
N ASN A 77 16.28 14.71 -2.92
CA ASN A 77 15.41 15.88 -3.08
C ASN A 77 15.95 17.13 -2.40
N GLY A 78 17.05 17.02 -1.64
CA GLY A 78 17.76 18.13 -1.01
C GLY A 78 17.15 18.61 0.32
N ASP A 79 16.15 17.93 0.83
CA ASP A 79 15.44 18.25 2.09
C ASP A 79 15.48 17.12 3.12
N GLY A 80 16.30 16.08 2.84
CA GLY A 80 16.40 14.87 3.65
C GLY A 80 15.43 13.78 3.19
N THR A 81 14.68 14.02 2.13
CA THR A 81 13.90 12.97 1.46
C THR A 81 14.60 12.48 0.21
N TRP A 82 14.34 11.24 -0.14
CA TRP A 82 14.86 10.58 -1.34
C TRP A 82 13.71 9.91 -2.10
N SER A 83 13.74 9.97 -3.44
CA SER A 83 12.65 9.44 -4.25
C SER A 83 13.13 8.58 -5.41
N ILE A 84 12.31 7.60 -5.79
CA ILE A 84 12.44 6.79 -7.00
C ILE A 84 11.09 6.71 -7.70
N THR A 85 11.09 6.90 -9.01
CA THR A 85 9.89 6.72 -9.85
C THR A 85 10.09 5.48 -10.72
N LEU A 86 9.12 4.58 -10.69
CA LEU A 86 9.19 3.31 -11.42
C LEU A 86 7.80 2.85 -11.87
N ILE A 87 7.76 1.92 -12.82
CA ILE A 87 6.58 1.12 -13.15
C ILE A 87 6.88 -0.28 -12.59
N PRO A 88 6.12 -0.79 -11.61
CA PRO A 88 6.46 -2.04 -10.92
C PRO A 88 6.61 -3.25 -11.86
N GLU A 89 5.73 -3.40 -12.85
CA GLU A 89 5.80 -4.50 -13.83
C GLU A 89 7.17 -4.52 -14.54
N ASP A 90 7.64 -3.37 -14.99
CA ASP A 90 8.92 -3.23 -15.70
C ASP A 90 10.10 -3.35 -14.74
N TYR A 91 10.01 -2.68 -13.58
CA TYR A 91 11.10 -2.63 -12.60
C TYR A 91 11.43 -4.01 -12.03
N PHE A 92 10.41 -4.81 -11.74
CA PHE A 92 10.57 -6.16 -11.23
C PHE A 92 10.64 -7.23 -12.34
N GLY A 93 10.42 -6.87 -13.61
CA GLY A 93 10.43 -7.80 -14.74
C GLY A 93 9.34 -8.88 -14.64
N LEU A 94 8.13 -8.49 -14.24
CA LEU A 94 7.03 -9.43 -14.01
C LEU A 94 6.51 -10.00 -15.33
N ASN A 95 6.19 -11.29 -15.33
CA ASN A 95 5.37 -11.85 -16.39
C ASN A 95 3.87 -11.57 -16.15
N SER A 96 3.02 -11.77 -17.16
CA SER A 96 1.59 -11.43 -17.09
C SER A 96 0.84 -12.11 -15.94
N SER A 97 1.23 -13.33 -15.55
CA SER A 97 0.62 -14.03 -14.43
C SER A 97 1.01 -13.40 -13.10
N GLN A 98 2.28 -13.04 -12.93
CA GLN A 98 2.77 -12.34 -11.74
C GLN A 98 2.16 -10.95 -11.63
N ALA A 99 2.12 -10.20 -12.74
CA ALA A 99 1.52 -8.87 -12.78
C ALA A 99 0.05 -8.87 -12.37
N SER A 100 -0.73 -9.86 -12.84
CA SER A 100 -2.16 -9.99 -12.49
C SER A 100 -2.42 -10.46 -11.05
N SER A 101 -1.41 -11.01 -10.37
CA SER A 101 -1.55 -11.59 -9.02
C SER A 101 -0.76 -10.83 -7.97
N ALA A 102 0.00 -9.81 -8.36
CA ALA A 102 0.76 -8.99 -7.42
C ALA A 102 -0.17 -8.11 -6.58
N THR A 103 -0.08 -8.23 -5.27
CA THR A 103 -0.91 -7.47 -4.32
C THR A 103 -0.09 -6.78 -3.23
N SER A 104 1.21 -7.07 -3.16
CA SER A 104 2.07 -6.52 -2.12
C SER A 104 3.49 -6.25 -2.62
N MET A 105 4.07 -5.16 -2.17
CA MET A 105 5.48 -4.84 -2.38
C MET A 105 6.14 -4.58 -1.03
N GLY A 106 7.28 -5.25 -0.79
CA GLY A 106 8.12 -5.05 0.39
C GLY A 106 9.36 -4.24 0.03
N MET A 107 9.86 -3.42 0.96
CA MET A 107 11.07 -2.63 0.73
C MET A 107 11.84 -2.33 2.02
N VAL A 108 13.15 -2.16 1.83
CA VAL A 108 14.10 -1.65 2.82
C VAL A 108 14.95 -0.59 2.13
N PHE A 109 15.22 0.51 2.81
CA PHE A 109 16.14 1.52 2.30
C PHE A 109 17.51 1.36 2.94
N ARG A 110 18.56 1.61 2.18
CA ARG A 110 19.94 1.48 2.64
C ARG A 110 20.84 2.58 2.08
N ASN A 111 21.99 2.83 2.74
CA ASN A 111 23.04 3.63 2.17
C ASN A 111 23.84 2.86 1.08
N GLU A 112 24.82 3.51 0.48
CA GLU A 112 25.60 3.01 -0.66
C GLU A 112 26.29 1.67 -0.39
N ASP A 113 26.82 1.44 0.82
CA ASP A 113 27.57 0.23 1.19
C ASP A 113 26.73 -0.79 2.01
N GLY A 114 25.45 -0.48 2.27
CA GLY A 114 24.54 -1.35 2.99
C GLY A 114 24.84 -1.52 4.49
N THR A 115 25.71 -0.68 5.05
CA THR A 115 26.02 -0.68 6.50
C THR A 115 24.98 0.03 7.34
N GLN A 116 24.16 0.86 6.71
CA GLN A 116 23.02 1.55 7.31
C GLN A 116 21.75 1.19 6.56
N GLU A 117 20.69 0.96 7.28
CA GLU A 117 19.38 0.63 6.72
C GLU A 117 18.27 1.41 7.44
N LEU A 118 17.18 1.65 6.75
CA LEU A 118 15.95 2.21 7.30
C LEU A 118 14.82 1.21 7.06
N LYS A 119 14.15 0.86 8.15
CA LYS A 119 13.01 -0.05 8.21
C LYS A 119 11.83 0.61 8.89
N ASP A 120 10.66 0.03 8.73
CA ASP A 120 9.43 0.44 9.39
C ASP A 120 9.48 0.19 10.92
N GLN A 121 8.47 0.65 11.62
CA GLN A 121 8.34 0.49 13.06
C GLN A 121 8.50 -0.98 13.49
N GLY A 122 9.21 -1.18 14.61
CA GLY A 122 9.49 -2.53 15.10
C GLY A 122 10.54 -3.29 14.28
N CYS A 123 11.31 -2.59 13.43
CA CYS A 123 12.36 -3.16 12.57
C CYS A 123 11.85 -4.14 11.51
N SER A 124 10.59 -4.02 11.14
CA SER A 124 10.01 -4.73 9.99
C SER A 124 10.38 -4.03 8.67
N ASP A 125 10.28 -4.76 7.57
CA ASP A 125 10.33 -4.16 6.25
C ASP A 125 9.10 -3.28 6.04
N PHE A 126 9.19 -2.28 5.18
CA PHE A 126 8.03 -1.54 4.71
C PHE A 126 7.21 -2.42 3.77
N PHE A 127 5.90 -2.45 3.95
CA PHE A 127 4.99 -3.15 3.06
C PHE A 127 3.92 -2.19 2.57
N ILE A 128 3.67 -2.23 1.26
CA ILE A 128 2.62 -1.44 0.61
C ILE A 128 1.75 -2.35 -0.26
N ASN A 129 0.48 -2.01 -0.35
CA ASN A 129 -0.45 -2.71 -1.22
C ASN A 129 -0.27 -2.25 -2.67
N VAL A 130 -0.35 -3.21 -3.57
CA VAL A 130 -0.30 -3.04 -5.03
C VAL A 130 -1.64 -3.47 -5.62
N GLY A 131 -2.08 -2.80 -6.65
CA GLY A 131 -3.35 -3.04 -7.31
C GLY A 131 -4.39 -1.95 -7.03
N SER A 132 -5.40 -1.91 -7.88
CA SER A 132 -6.47 -0.92 -7.76
C SER A 132 -7.25 -1.08 -6.47
N PHE A 133 -7.77 0.03 -6.03
CA PHE A 133 -8.81 0.05 -5.02
C PHE A 133 -10.02 -0.73 -5.54
N GLN A 134 -10.26 -1.92 -5.00
CA GLN A 134 -11.44 -2.71 -5.30
C GLN A 134 -12.32 -2.81 -4.08
N VAL A 135 -13.58 -2.48 -4.25
CA VAL A 135 -14.62 -2.74 -3.26
C VAL A 135 -15.45 -3.91 -3.75
N ASP A 136 -15.35 -5.02 -3.05
CA ASP A 136 -16.20 -6.17 -3.29
C ASP A 136 -17.49 -6.02 -2.47
N MET A 137 -18.62 -6.01 -3.15
CA MET A 137 -19.91 -6.11 -2.51
C MET A 137 -20.14 -7.56 -2.08
N ILE A 138 -20.27 -7.77 -0.77
CA ILE A 138 -20.50 -9.10 -0.20
C ILE A 138 -22.01 -9.37 -0.09
N ASN A 139 -22.76 -8.33 0.26
CA ASN A 139 -24.22 -8.38 0.28
C ASN A 139 -24.80 -6.99 -0.05
N PRO A 140 -25.56 -6.78 -1.14
CA PRO A 140 -25.78 -7.80 -2.18
C PRO A 140 -24.48 -8.25 -2.85
N ASP A 141 -24.50 -9.42 -3.45
CA ASP A 141 -23.44 -9.84 -4.37
C ASP A 141 -23.45 -8.98 -5.64
N ASN A 142 -22.53 -9.24 -6.56
CA ASN A 142 -22.39 -8.48 -7.80
C ASN A 142 -23.64 -8.50 -8.72
N SER A 143 -24.69 -9.29 -8.40
CA SER A 143 -25.98 -9.25 -9.12
C SER A 143 -26.78 -7.99 -8.78
N GLY A 144 -26.48 -7.34 -7.65
CA GLY A 144 -27.13 -6.12 -7.18
C GLY A 144 -28.57 -6.34 -6.70
N ILE A 145 -29.04 -7.60 -6.58
CA ILE A 145 -30.40 -7.92 -6.18
C ILE A 145 -30.37 -8.65 -4.83
N ILE A 146 -31.14 -8.14 -3.87
CA ILE A 146 -31.37 -8.81 -2.59
C ILE A 146 -32.83 -9.24 -2.55
N LEU A 147 -33.05 -10.52 -2.34
CA LEU A 147 -34.39 -11.08 -2.08
C LEU A 147 -34.54 -11.29 -0.58
N VAL A 148 -35.52 -10.65 0.00
CA VAL A 148 -35.88 -10.82 1.41
C VAL A 148 -37.34 -11.25 1.53
N ASP A 149 -37.68 -12.00 2.59
CA ASP A 149 -39.06 -12.32 2.89
C ASP A 149 -39.79 -11.06 3.33
N TYR A 150 -41.11 -11.07 3.21
CA TYR A 150 -41.94 -9.97 3.68
C TYR A 150 -41.72 -9.70 5.18
N ASN A 151 -41.46 -8.45 5.51
CA ASN A 151 -40.96 -8.01 6.82
C ASN A 151 -39.58 -8.61 7.21
N GLY A 152 -38.82 -9.10 6.25
CA GLY A 152 -37.44 -9.52 6.47
C GLY A 152 -36.49 -8.35 6.65
N SER A 153 -35.26 -8.67 6.98
CA SER A 153 -34.15 -7.70 7.05
C SER A 153 -32.98 -8.11 6.18
N THR A 154 -32.22 -7.14 5.74
CA THR A 154 -30.94 -7.37 5.06
C THR A 154 -29.91 -6.37 5.49
N GLN A 155 -28.65 -6.74 5.34
CA GLN A 155 -27.52 -5.89 5.69
C GLN A 155 -26.64 -5.67 4.45
N ILE A 156 -26.18 -4.45 4.25
CA ILE A 156 -25.21 -4.14 3.19
C ILE A 156 -23.80 -4.40 3.73
N LEU A 157 -23.08 -5.27 3.06
CA LEU A 157 -21.71 -5.65 3.41
C LEU A 157 -20.77 -5.38 2.23
N ALA A 158 -19.64 -4.77 2.50
CA ALA A 158 -18.61 -4.55 1.49
C ALA A 158 -17.20 -4.70 2.10
N GLN A 159 -16.26 -5.11 1.29
CA GLN A 159 -14.87 -5.27 1.69
C GLN A 159 -13.96 -4.57 0.69
N ASN A 160 -12.95 -3.86 1.21
CA ASN A 160 -11.81 -3.46 0.40
C ASN A 160 -10.70 -4.49 0.54
N THR A 161 -10.20 -4.98 -0.58
CA THR A 161 -9.13 -5.97 -0.62
C THR A 161 -7.75 -5.35 -0.42
N ASN A 162 -7.60 -4.04 -0.58
CA ASN A 162 -6.34 -3.31 -0.53
C ASN A 162 -6.28 -2.27 0.61
N GLY A 163 -6.39 -2.75 1.86
CA GLY A 163 -6.23 -1.90 3.04
C GLY A 163 -7.54 -1.27 3.54
N ASN A 164 -7.45 -0.11 4.16
CA ASN A 164 -8.61 0.56 4.74
C ASN A 164 -9.19 1.62 3.80
N ALA A 165 -10.49 1.80 3.86
CA ALA A 165 -11.24 2.75 3.05
C ALA A 165 -12.26 3.54 3.88
N ASN A 166 -12.76 4.62 3.29
CA ASN A 166 -13.93 5.32 3.78
C ASN A 166 -15.14 4.87 2.98
N TYR A 167 -16.13 4.35 3.67
CA TYR A 167 -17.38 3.88 3.07
C TYR A 167 -18.51 4.85 3.35
N SER A 168 -19.30 5.14 2.34
CA SER A 168 -20.52 5.96 2.48
C SER A 168 -21.65 5.27 1.73
N LEU A 169 -22.73 4.99 2.45
CA LEU A 169 -23.95 4.40 1.91
C LEU A 169 -24.97 5.50 1.65
N TYR A 170 -25.50 5.54 0.45
CA TYR A 170 -26.56 6.45 0.06
C TYR A 170 -27.81 5.69 -0.36
N ALA A 171 -28.98 6.16 0.07
CA ALA A 171 -30.26 5.70 -0.39
C ALA A 171 -31.05 6.88 -0.96
N ASN A 172 -31.49 6.77 -2.22
CA ASN A 172 -32.20 7.84 -2.94
C ASN A 172 -31.48 9.20 -2.94
N GLY A 173 -30.12 9.17 -2.89
CA GLY A 173 -29.29 10.36 -2.87
C GLY A 173 -29.03 10.96 -1.48
N GLU A 174 -29.61 10.41 -0.43
CA GLU A 174 -29.36 10.80 0.95
C GLU A 174 -28.35 9.86 1.63
N LEU A 175 -27.41 10.44 2.40
CA LEU A 175 -26.44 9.65 3.17
C LEU A 175 -27.15 8.91 4.31
N VAL A 176 -27.04 7.60 4.33
CA VAL A 176 -27.68 6.72 5.33
C VAL A 176 -26.68 6.30 6.39
N ASP A 177 -25.45 5.96 5.98
CA ASP A 177 -24.40 5.53 6.89
C ASP A 177 -23.03 5.89 6.32
N SER A 178 -22.05 6.06 7.21
CA SER A 178 -20.65 6.22 6.80
C SER A 178 -19.69 5.67 7.86
N GLN A 179 -18.65 4.95 7.41
CA GLN A 179 -17.59 4.41 8.26
C GLN A 179 -16.25 4.73 7.61
N ASN A 180 -15.27 5.14 8.42
CA ASN A 180 -14.00 5.62 7.91
C ASN A 180 -12.84 4.73 8.37
N ASN A 181 -11.85 4.60 7.49
CA ASN A 181 -10.60 3.91 7.75
C ASN A 181 -10.79 2.45 8.20
N ILE A 182 -11.63 1.71 7.48
CA ILE A 182 -11.93 0.30 7.74
C ILE A 182 -11.72 -0.54 6.48
N SER A 183 -11.29 -1.79 6.63
CA SER A 183 -11.15 -2.75 5.52
C SER A 183 -12.46 -3.49 5.20
N PHE A 184 -13.35 -3.59 6.17
CA PHE A 184 -14.62 -4.28 6.04
C PHE A 184 -15.77 -3.39 6.52
N TYR A 185 -16.69 -3.05 5.61
CA TYR A 185 -17.92 -2.34 5.92
C TYR A 185 -18.96 -3.33 6.39
N ASN A 186 -19.20 -3.31 7.69
CA ASN A 186 -20.25 -4.07 8.34
C ASN A 186 -21.48 -3.15 8.53
N GLY A 187 -22.11 -2.86 7.41
CA GLY A 187 -22.91 -1.69 7.24
C GLY A 187 -24.33 -1.73 7.76
N PHE A 188 -25.14 -0.86 7.18
CA PHE A 188 -26.49 -0.55 7.60
C PHE A 188 -27.41 -1.75 7.43
N GLN A 189 -28.22 -2.02 8.45
CA GLN A 189 -29.27 -3.03 8.39
C GLN A 189 -30.59 -2.36 8.00
N PHE A 190 -31.21 -2.89 6.97
CA PHE A 190 -32.57 -2.53 6.58
C PHE A 190 -33.54 -3.53 7.21
N ASP A 191 -34.49 -3.04 7.98
CA ASP A 191 -35.51 -3.84 8.65
C ASP A 191 -36.91 -3.57 8.08
N ASN A 192 -37.77 -4.57 8.07
CA ASN A 192 -39.17 -4.47 7.64
C ASN A 192 -39.33 -4.07 6.15
N LEU A 193 -38.53 -4.68 5.27
CA LEU A 193 -38.62 -4.51 3.83
C LEU A 193 -39.81 -5.18 3.18
#